data_cbbdcb83278f24836797cd7ca24b4aac
#
_entry.id   cbbdcb83278f24836797cd7ca24b4aac
#
_cell.length_a   1.000
_cell.length_b   1.000
_cell.length_c   1.000
_cell.angle_alpha   90.00
_cell.angle_beta   90.00
_cell.angle_gamma   90.00
#
_symmetry.space_group_name_H-M   'P 1'
#
loop_
_entity.id
_entity.type
_entity.pdbx_description
1 polymer ?
#
loop_
_entity_poly.entity_id
_entity_poly.type
_entity_poly.pdbx_seq_one_letter_code
_entity_poly.pdbx_strand_id
1 'polypeptide(L)'
;MRKSDLNRARKNKRDEFYTQRCTVDEGLAWLPNIPSFKRVYCPCDTGTSAFVNWALDHDYEVRFSGEEDGGYEAHWRDRDWADIVITNPPFSLFRDFYKWLRADDGVPFVVLSNLNTLCTKGLERDWIEKRIRSFVPTRKWFAIPAHYENYYPSTHYKYNESGEKMFQVPGARWLTNLVGDCPRPLRPKPWRPCCAPILLNDNTVSYGAKDSVPEAWRGEIAVTPTWIDYYDPDKHDITKWDNNPKDMDGNWVYKRYRVRCQDWWREKCGCGG
;
A
#
# COMPACT_ATOMS: atom_id res chain seq x y z
N MET A 1 -0.94 -7.98 15.24
CA MET A 1 -1.90 -6.87 15.51
C MET A 1 -3.27 -7.49 15.74
N ARG A 2 -3.88 -7.29 16.88
CA ARG A 2 -5.19 -7.88 17.18
C ARG A 2 -6.27 -7.19 16.34
N LYS A 3 -7.17 -7.98 15.72
CA LYS A 3 -8.34 -7.47 14.94
C LYS A 3 -9.18 -6.42 15.69
N SER A 4 -9.06 -6.38 17.03
CA SER A 4 -9.78 -5.46 17.90
C SER A 4 -9.42 -3.99 17.74
N ASP A 5 -8.15 -3.67 17.43
CA ASP A 5 -7.67 -2.29 17.52
C ASP A 5 -8.04 -1.47 16.27
N LEU A 6 -7.93 -2.07 15.07
CA LEU A 6 -8.40 -1.45 13.83
C LEU A 6 -9.94 -1.33 13.78
N ASN A 7 -10.66 -2.32 14.32
CA ASN A 7 -12.11 -2.23 14.41
C ASN A 7 -12.59 -1.18 15.41
N ARG A 8 -11.77 -0.83 16.41
CA ARG A 8 -12.04 0.23 17.38
C ARG A 8 -11.80 1.62 16.78
N ALA A 9 -10.71 1.79 16.03
CA ALA A 9 -10.44 2.99 15.25
C ALA A 9 -11.56 3.25 14.23
N ARG A 10 -11.98 2.20 13.52
CA ARG A 10 -13.08 2.23 12.54
C ARG A 10 -14.43 2.67 13.13
N LYS A 11 -14.78 2.21 14.33
CA LYS A 11 -16.02 2.60 15.02
C LYS A 11 -16.03 4.08 15.47
N ASN A 12 -14.85 4.67 15.65
CA ASN A 12 -14.70 6.00 16.21
C ASN A 12 -14.32 7.07 15.17
N LYS A 13 -14.31 6.75 13.87
CA LYS A 13 -13.85 7.63 12.77
C LYS A 13 -12.44 8.23 13.03
N ARG A 14 -11.53 7.45 13.64
CA ARG A 14 -10.23 7.89 14.13
C ARG A 14 -9.08 7.22 13.38
N ASP A 15 -9.13 7.17 12.08
CA ASP A 15 -8.06 6.67 11.21
C ASP A 15 -7.50 7.75 10.28
N GLU A 16 -7.62 9.00 10.71
CA GLU A 16 -7.03 10.16 10.07
C GLU A 16 -5.58 10.30 10.49
N PHE A 17 -4.70 10.23 9.51
CA PHE A 17 -3.26 10.40 9.71
C PHE A 17 -2.76 11.47 8.75
N TYR A 18 -2.25 12.58 9.29
CA TYR A 18 -1.75 13.68 8.48
C TYR A 18 -0.34 13.36 7.97
N THR A 19 -0.24 13.28 6.66
CA THR A 19 1.02 12.94 5.99
C THR A 19 1.97 14.11 6.08
N GLN A 20 3.21 13.83 6.49
CA GLN A 20 4.25 14.86 6.56
C GLN A 20 4.77 15.20 5.17
N ARG A 21 5.14 16.47 4.97
CA ARG A 21 5.67 16.96 3.69
C ARG A 21 6.84 16.11 3.19
N CYS A 22 7.78 15.77 4.04
CA CYS A 22 8.93 14.94 3.68
C CYS A 22 8.57 13.52 3.22
N THR A 23 7.42 12.98 3.64
CA THR A 23 6.90 11.69 3.15
C THR A 23 6.32 11.85 1.74
N VAL A 24 5.63 12.96 1.50
CA VAL A 24 5.09 13.30 0.17
C VAL A 24 6.22 13.58 -0.82
N ASP A 25 7.19 14.41 -0.46
CA ASP A 25 8.36 14.72 -1.30
C ASP A 25 9.08 13.46 -1.75
N GLU A 26 9.33 12.53 -0.83
CA GLU A 26 9.97 11.25 -1.14
C GLU A 26 9.10 10.36 -2.02
N GLY A 27 7.83 10.22 -1.68
CA GLY A 27 6.91 9.29 -2.37
C GLY A 27 6.55 9.74 -3.78
N LEU A 28 6.56 11.04 -4.03
CA LEU A 28 6.18 11.64 -5.30
C LEU A 28 7.36 12.20 -6.11
N ALA A 29 8.60 12.06 -5.65
CA ALA A 29 9.80 12.61 -6.31
C ALA A 29 9.96 12.20 -7.78
N TRP A 30 9.39 11.08 -8.18
CA TRP A 30 9.44 10.56 -9.55
C TRP A 30 8.31 11.09 -10.45
N LEU A 31 7.23 11.61 -9.88
CA LEU A 31 6.02 12.01 -10.59
C LEU A 31 6.23 13.21 -11.54
N PRO A 32 7.01 14.25 -11.20
CA PRO A 32 7.27 15.38 -12.11
C PRO A 32 7.99 14.98 -13.39
N ASN A 33 8.59 13.81 -13.48
CA ASN A 33 9.18 13.27 -14.70
C ASN A 33 8.15 12.80 -15.73
N ILE A 34 6.86 12.79 -15.38
CA ILE A 34 5.75 12.42 -16.26
C ILE A 34 5.04 13.70 -16.75
N PRO A 35 5.41 14.24 -17.91
CA PRO A 35 5.00 15.58 -18.33
C PRO A 35 3.52 15.69 -18.73
N SER A 36 2.83 14.56 -18.87
CA SER A 36 1.42 14.53 -19.30
C SER A 36 0.45 15.00 -18.20
N PHE A 37 0.83 14.98 -16.94
CA PHE A 37 -0.03 15.42 -15.85
C PHE A 37 0.10 16.93 -15.64
N LYS A 38 -1.03 17.61 -15.57
CA LYS A 38 -1.15 19.05 -15.29
C LYS A 38 -2.13 19.32 -14.15
N ARG A 39 -3.15 18.49 -14.01
CA ARG A 39 -4.25 18.67 -13.09
C ARG A 39 -4.23 17.58 -12.03
N VAL A 40 -4.02 17.99 -10.80
CA VAL A 40 -3.92 17.11 -9.62
C VAL A 40 -5.18 17.27 -8.78
N TYR A 41 -5.80 16.16 -8.41
CA TYR A 41 -6.91 16.14 -7.47
C TYR A 41 -6.52 15.43 -6.17
N CYS A 42 -6.76 16.12 -5.04
CA CYS A 42 -6.48 15.65 -3.68
C CYS A 42 -7.80 15.49 -2.89
N PRO A 43 -8.59 14.42 -3.12
CA PRO A 43 -9.96 14.30 -2.63
C PRO A 43 -10.13 14.19 -1.11
N CYS A 44 -9.09 13.79 -0.40
CA CYS A 44 -9.12 13.62 1.06
C CYS A 44 -8.23 14.63 1.79
N ASP A 45 -7.93 15.74 1.14
CA ASP A 45 -6.96 16.72 1.61
C ASP A 45 -7.59 18.12 1.70
N THR A 46 -7.12 18.91 2.65
CA THR A 46 -7.45 20.34 2.79
C THR A 46 -6.43 21.21 2.07
N GLY A 47 -6.74 22.49 1.88
CA GLY A 47 -5.84 23.45 1.23
C GLY A 47 -4.46 23.61 1.89
N THR A 48 -4.30 23.17 3.13
CA THR A 48 -3.03 23.22 3.89
C THR A 48 -2.30 21.87 3.94
N SER A 49 -2.85 20.83 3.31
CA SER A 49 -2.24 19.51 3.35
C SER A 49 -0.88 19.45 2.63
N ALA A 50 -0.06 18.48 3.02
CA ALA A 50 1.24 18.27 2.40
C ALA A 50 1.12 17.87 0.91
N PHE A 51 0.05 17.19 0.51
CA PHE A 51 -0.22 16.82 -0.89
C PHE A 51 -0.56 18.02 -1.74
N VAL A 52 -1.46 18.88 -1.26
CA VAL A 52 -1.86 20.11 -1.96
C VAL A 52 -0.66 21.04 -2.12
N ASN A 53 0.07 21.29 -1.04
CA ASN A 53 1.26 22.13 -1.07
C ASN A 53 2.36 21.55 -1.98
N TRP A 54 2.55 20.23 -1.98
CA TRP A 54 3.49 19.59 -2.89
C TRP A 54 3.11 19.83 -4.35
N ALA A 55 1.85 19.66 -4.70
CA ALA A 55 1.38 19.84 -6.07
C ALA A 55 1.49 21.30 -6.54
N LEU A 56 1.16 22.26 -5.67
CA LEU A 56 1.32 23.70 -5.95
C LEU A 56 2.81 24.08 -6.18
N ASP A 57 3.72 23.56 -5.35
CA ASP A 57 5.15 23.82 -5.47
C ASP A 57 5.78 23.22 -6.76
N HIS A 58 5.07 22.30 -7.42
CA HIS A 58 5.48 21.70 -8.70
C HIS A 58 4.64 22.23 -9.89
N ASP A 59 4.00 23.39 -9.73
CA ASP A 59 3.24 24.09 -10.78
C ASP A 59 2.07 23.28 -11.37
N TYR A 60 1.46 22.35 -10.58
CA TYR A 60 0.23 21.70 -10.97
C TYR A 60 -1.01 22.58 -10.70
N GLU A 61 -2.00 22.45 -11.55
CA GLU A 61 -3.35 22.94 -11.25
C GLU A 61 -4.00 21.97 -10.24
N VAL A 62 -4.45 22.48 -9.09
CA VAL A 62 -4.86 21.64 -7.96
C VAL A 62 -6.31 21.85 -7.60
N ARG A 63 -7.03 20.74 -7.40
CA ARG A 63 -8.31 20.73 -6.66
C ARG A 63 -8.20 19.82 -5.45
N PHE A 64 -8.93 20.15 -4.42
CA PHE A 64 -9.06 19.36 -3.20
C PHE A 64 -10.49 19.45 -2.66
N SER A 65 -10.91 18.46 -1.87
CA SER A 65 -12.28 18.42 -1.34
C SER A 65 -12.38 17.85 0.07
N GLY A 66 -11.26 17.68 0.77
CA GLY A 66 -11.26 17.37 2.18
C GLY A 66 -11.77 18.58 2.98
N GLU A 67 -12.67 18.34 3.93
CA GLU A 67 -13.16 19.35 4.86
C GLU A 67 -12.41 19.22 6.19
N GLU A 68 -12.26 20.34 6.90
CA GLU A 68 -11.56 20.38 8.20
C GLU A 68 -12.27 19.53 9.28
N ASP A 69 -13.55 19.22 9.08
CA ASP A 69 -14.40 18.41 9.96
C ASP A 69 -14.57 16.95 9.56
N GLY A 70 -13.87 16.49 8.51
CA GLY A 70 -13.76 15.07 8.14
C GLY A 70 -14.88 14.53 7.24
N GLY A 71 -15.58 15.37 6.52
CA GLY A 71 -16.68 15.02 5.61
C GLY A 71 -16.24 14.44 4.24
N TYR A 72 -15.53 13.32 4.20
CA TYR A 72 -14.89 12.80 2.98
C TYR A 72 -15.82 12.16 1.94
N GLU A 73 -16.99 11.67 2.32
CA GLU A 73 -17.81 10.81 1.44
C GLU A 73 -18.61 11.59 0.36
N ALA A 74 -18.87 12.87 0.56
CA ALA A 74 -19.75 13.64 -0.31
C ALA A 74 -19.06 14.29 -1.51
N HIS A 75 -17.73 14.30 -1.57
CA HIS A 75 -16.98 15.27 -2.37
C HIS A 75 -16.01 14.71 -3.40
N TRP A 76 -16.01 13.42 -3.68
CA TRP A 76 -15.14 12.82 -4.71
C TRP A 76 -15.65 13.11 -6.14
N ARG A 77 -15.94 14.39 -6.45
CA ARG A 77 -16.64 14.79 -7.68
C ARG A 77 -15.70 15.15 -8.83
N ASP A 78 -14.47 15.57 -8.51
CA ASP A 78 -13.57 16.13 -9.52
C ASP A 78 -12.63 15.10 -10.16
N ARG A 79 -12.94 13.79 -10.05
CA ARG A 79 -12.10 12.72 -10.63
C ARG A 79 -11.92 12.93 -12.14
N ASP A 80 -12.99 13.20 -12.86
CA ASP A 80 -12.98 13.29 -14.32
C ASP A 80 -12.30 14.57 -14.82
N TRP A 81 -12.13 15.58 -13.93
CA TRP A 81 -11.31 16.74 -14.21
C TRP A 81 -9.82 16.46 -14.08
N ALA A 82 -9.43 15.54 -13.22
CA ALA A 82 -8.04 15.28 -12.86
C ALA A 82 -7.30 14.46 -13.92
N ASP A 83 -6.04 14.81 -14.16
CA ASP A 83 -5.12 13.93 -14.87
C ASP A 83 -4.56 12.87 -13.94
N ILE A 84 -4.49 13.17 -12.64
CA ILE A 84 -4.03 12.25 -11.59
C ILE A 84 -4.66 12.58 -10.24
N VAL A 85 -4.92 11.53 -9.45
CA VAL A 85 -5.33 11.63 -8.04
C VAL A 85 -4.15 11.32 -7.13
N ILE A 86 -3.82 12.23 -6.20
CA ILE A 86 -2.82 12.00 -5.16
C ILE A 86 -3.40 12.36 -3.79
N THR A 87 -3.35 11.44 -2.81
CA THR A 87 -3.96 11.67 -1.50
C THR A 87 -3.60 10.58 -0.49
N ASN A 88 -3.95 10.82 0.78
CA ASN A 88 -3.98 9.81 1.84
C ASN A 88 -5.42 9.57 2.28
N PRO A 89 -6.15 8.62 1.67
CA PRO A 89 -7.54 8.37 2.05
C PRO A 89 -7.64 7.70 3.42
N PRO A 90 -8.73 7.94 4.17
CA PRO A 90 -9.00 7.21 5.39
C PRO A 90 -9.01 5.69 5.15
N PHE A 91 -8.22 4.94 5.92
CA PHE A 91 -8.05 3.50 5.67
C PHE A 91 -9.35 2.70 5.85
N SER A 92 -10.26 3.18 6.69
CA SER A 92 -11.59 2.58 6.86
C SER A 92 -12.45 2.66 5.59
N LEU A 93 -12.30 3.72 4.82
CA LEU A 93 -13.05 3.99 3.58
C LEU A 93 -12.31 3.52 2.32
N PHE A 94 -11.08 3.02 2.47
CA PHE A 94 -10.19 2.72 1.34
C PHE A 94 -10.84 1.82 0.27
N ARG A 95 -11.67 0.86 0.66
CA ARG A 95 -12.33 -0.03 -0.31
C ARG A 95 -13.28 0.72 -1.25
N ASP A 96 -14.06 1.63 -0.71
CA ASP A 96 -15.04 2.38 -1.49
C ASP A 96 -14.34 3.49 -2.27
N PHE A 97 -13.32 4.11 -1.69
CA PHE A 97 -12.41 5.02 -2.37
C PHE A 97 -11.71 4.33 -3.57
N TYR A 98 -11.19 3.13 -3.40
CA TYR A 98 -10.56 2.39 -4.48
C TYR A 98 -11.53 2.02 -5.61
N LYS A 99 -12.76 1.63 -5.29
CA LYS A 99 -13.79 1.41 -6.30
C LYS A 99 -14.09 2.68 -7.11
N TRP A 100 -14.15 3.82 -6.43
CA TRP A 100 -14.34 5.11 -7.08
C TRP A 100 -13.15 5.46 -8.00
N LEU A 101 -11.90 5.26 -7.56
CA LEU A 101 -10.71 5.45 -8.40
C LEU A 101 -10.75 4.60 -9.67
N ARG A 102 -11.30 3.40 -9.58
CA ARG A 102 -11.33 2.40 -10.65
C ARG A 102 -12.63 2.37 -11.44
N ALA A 103 -13.61 3.22 -11.11
CA ALA A 103 -14.86 3.30 -11.85
C ALA A 103 -14.60 3.75 -13.30
N ASP A 104 -15.43 3.28 -14.24
CA ASP A 104 -15.29 3.50 -15.67
C ASP A 104 -13.90 3.07 -16.16
N ASP A 105 -13.19 3.95 -16.87
CA ASP A 105 -11.82 3.71 -17.33
C ASP A 105 -10.76 3.92 -16.23
N GLY A 106 -11.18 4.40 -15.04
CA GLY A 106 -10.31 4.74 -13.93
C GLY A 106 -9.55 6.05 -14.16
N VAL A 107 -8.78 6.47 -13.18
CA VAL A 107 -7.90 7.65 -13.25
C VAL A 107 -6.49 7.24 -12.81
N PRO A 108 -5.42 7.83 -13.36
CA PRO A 108 -4.09 7.71 -12.79
C PRO A 108 -4.08 8.12 -11.33
N PHE A 109 -3.38 7.37 -10.48
CA PHE A 109 -3.33 7.70 -9.06
C PHE A 109 -2.03 7.29 -8.36
N VAL A 110 -1.67 8.04 -7.33
CA VAL A 110 -0.66 7.69 -6.32
C VAL A 110 -1.24 7.98 -4.95
N VAL A 111 -1.56 6.95 -4.18
CA VAL A 111 -2.24 7.11 -2.89
C VAL A 111 -1.53 6.37 -1.77
N LEU A 112 -1.61 6.92 -0.56
CA LEU A 112 -1.20 6.19 0.62
C LEU A 112 -2.25 5.13 1.01
N SER A 113 -1.76 4.01 1.48
CA SER A 113 -2.56 2.89 1.91
C SER A 113 -1.83 2.14 3.02
N ASN A 114 -2.38 1.06 3.49
CA ASN A 114 -1.68 0.15 4.39
C ASN A 114 -1.73 -1.29 3.87
N LEU A 115 -0.82 -2.12 4.38
CA LEU A 115 -0.69 -3.50 3.95
C LEU A 115 -1.98 -4.32 4.06
N ASN A 116 -2.85 -4.03 5.02
CA ASN A 116 -4.12 -4.76 5.18
C ASN A 116 -5.13 -4.40 4.09
N THR A 117 -5.15 -3.13 3.67
CA THR A 117 -6.02 -2.68 2.57
C THR A 117 -5.54 -3.20 1.22
N LEU A 118 -4.22 -3.27 1.00
CA LEU A 118 -3.65 -3.88 -0.22
C LEU A 118 -4.04 -5.35 -0.39
N CYS A 119 -4.28 -6.03 0.73
CA CYS A 119 -4.66 -7.44 0.80
C CYS A 119 -6.18 -7.64 0.85
N THR A 120 -6.95 -6.83 0.15
CA THR A 120 -8.41 -6.99 0.08
C THR A 120 -8.84 -7.58 -1.26
N LYS A 121 -9.95 -8.31 -1.23
CA LYS A 121 -10.52 -8.93 -2.43
C LYS A 121 -10.80 -7.92 -3.55
N GLY A 122 -11.04 -6.65 -3.20
CA GLY A 122 -11.30 -5.60 -4.18
C GLY A 122 -10.09 -5.24 -5.07
N LEU A 123 -8.86 -5.52 -4.60
CA LEU A 123 -7.62 -5.26 -5.34
C LEU A 123 -7.05 -6.51 -5.99
N GLU A 124 -7.59 -7.69 -5.68
CA GLU A 124 -7.04 -8.98 -6.14
C GLU A 124 -6.88 -9.03 -7.67
N ARG A 125 -7.91 -8.61 -8.39
CA ARG A 125 -7.89 -8.62 -9.85
C ARG A 125 -6.80 -7.71 -10.42
N ASP A 126 -6.66 -6.50 -9.88
CA ASP A 126 -5.67 -5.54 -10.37
C ASP A 126 -4.23 -5.98 -10.07
N TRP A 127 -4.02 -6.73 -8.97
CA TRP A 127 -2.74 -7.40 -8.70
C TRP A 127 -2.44 -8.50 -9.70
N ILE A 128 -3.41 -9.38 -9.98
CA ILE A 128 -3.28 -10.50 -10.93
C ILE A 128 -3.02 -9.96 -12.34
N GLU A 129 -3.72 -8.92 -12.74
CA GLU A 129 -3.61 -8.31 -14.06
C GLU A 129 -2.47 -7.27 -14.14
N LYS A 130 -1.64 -7.16 -13.09
CA LYS A 130 -0.45 -6.28 -13.03
C LYS A 130 -0.77 -4.80 -13.26
N ARG A 131 -1.98 -4.36 -12.94
CA ARG A 131 -2.44 -2.98 -13.15
C ARG A 131 -2.05 -2.03 -12.03
N ILE A 132 -1.57 -2.55 -10.91
CA ILE A 132 -1.18 -1.77 -9.75
C ILE A 132 0.15 -2.25 -9.20
N ARG A 133 0.85 -1.32 -8.56
CA ARG A 133 2.06 -1.57 -7.77
C ARG A 133 2.02 -0.84 -6.44
N SER A 134 2.75 -1.37 -5.48
CA SER A 134 3.01 -0.67 -4.24
C SER A 134 4.52 -0.52 -3.99
N PHE A 135 4.86 0.54 -3.25
CA PHE A 135 6.22 0.77 -2.78
C PHE A 135 6.22 1.32 -1.36
N VAL A 136 7.32 1.12 -0.67
CA VAL A 136 7.43 1.40 0.77
C VAL A 136 7.89 2.83 0.99
N PRO A 137 7.17 3.67 1.77
CA PRO A 137 7.72 4.93 2.21
C PRO A 137 8.89 4.67 3.17
N THR A 138 9.99 5.38 3.03
CA THR A 138 11.11 5.33 3.98
C THR A 138 10.69 5.96 5.30
N ARG A 139 9.92 7.03 5.22
CA ARG A 139 9.38 7.76 6.38
C ARG A 139 7.94 7.34 6.63
N LYS A 140 7.67 6.78 7.83
CA LYS A 140 6.38 6.19 8.21
C LYS A 140 5.74 6.91 9.40
N TRP A 141 6.17 8.14 9.66
CA TRP A 141 5.66 8.95 10.76
C TRP A 141 4.66 9.95 10.24
N PHE A 142 3.47 9.94 10.83
CA PHE A 142 2.34 10.76 10.45
C PHE A 142 1.92 11.57 11.67
N ALA A 143 1.53 12.83 11.48
CA ALA A 143 0.89 13.58 12.53
C ALA A 143 -0.50 13.04 12.80
N ILE A 144 -0.93 13.14 14.03
CA ILE A 144 -2.25 12.72 14.46
C ILE A 144 -2.98 13.89 15.12
N PRO A 145 -4.33 13.96 15.00
CA PRO A 145 -5.12 14.97 15.67
C PRO A 145 -4.83 15.02 17.19
N ALA A 146 -4.83 16.20 17.77
CA ALA A 146 -4.50 16.39 19.20
C ALA A 146 -5.43 15.61 20.14
N HIS A 147 -6.68 15.37 19.73
CA HIS A 147 -7.68 14.62 20.49
C HIS A 147 -7.51 13.09 20.39
N TYR A 148 -6.49 12.60 19.64
CA TYR A 148 -6.25 11.18 19.46
C TYR A 148 -5.66 10.57 20.73
N GLU A 149 -6.41 9.68 21.36
CA GLU A 149 -5.91 8.91 22.51
C GLU A 149 -4.90 7.86 22.08
N ASN A 150 -4.02 7.43 22.99
CA ASN A 150 -3.01 6.43 22.72
C ASN A 150 -3.62 5.02 22.63
N TYR A 151 -4.04 4.59 21.45
CA TYR A 151 -4.56 3.23 21.23
C TYR A 151 -3.49 2.16 20.99
N TYR A 152 -2.26 2.59 20.72
CA TYR A 152 -1.14 1.72 20.42
C TYR A 152 -0.07 1.82 21.51
N PRO A 153 0.82 0.82 21.61
CA PRO A 153 1.95 0.91 22.53
C PRO A 153 2.75 2.20 22.35
N SER A 154 3.32 2.71 23.42
CA SER A 154 4.09 3.96 23.44
C SER A 154 5.23 4.00 22.43
N THR A 155 5.76 2.84 22.03
CA THR A 155 6.80 2.70 21.01
C THR A 155 6.38 3.14 19.61
N HIS A 156 5.07 3.30 19.36
CA HIS A 156 4.54 3.75 18.07
C HIS A 156 4.34 5.27 18.02
N TYR A 157 4.67 5.99 19.10
CA TYR A 157 4.53 7.44 19.18
C TYR A 157 5.88 8.10 19.41
N LYS A 158 6.03 9.28 18.85
CA LYS A 158 7.11 10.22 19.19
C LYS A 158 6.60 11.65 19.02
N TYR A 159 7.35 12.61 19.50
CA TYR A 159 7.13 14.02 19.19
C TYR A 159 8.20 14.48 18.21
N ASN A 160 7.81 15.31 17.24
CA ASN A 160 8.76 15.97 16.34
C ASN A 160 9.39 17.20 17.03
N GLU A 161 10.27 17.89 16.33
CA GLU A 161 10.99 19.07 16.86
C GLU A 161 10.07 20.23 17.22
N SER A 162 8.89 20.34 16.57
CA SER A 162 7.86 21.33 16.87
C SER A 162 6.89 20.91 18.00
N GLY A 163 7.13 19.76 18.64
CA GLY A 163 6.28 19.25 19.72
C GLY A 163 4.99 18.59 19.25
N GLU A 164 4.83 18.36 17.94
CA GLU A 164 3.67 17.69 17.39
C GLU A 164 3.75 16.18 17.59
N LYS A 165 2.64 15.58 18.02
CA LYS A 165 2.58 14.13 18.25
C LYS A 165 2.50 13.36 16.96
N MET A 166 3.46 12.46 16.75
CA MET A 166 3.60 11.62 15.58
C MET A 166 3.29 10.17 15.89
N PHE A 167 2.67 9.49 14.94
CA PHE A 167 2.39 8.06 15.01
C PHE A 167 3.05 7.32 13.85
N GLN A 168 3.68 6.19 14.15
CA GLN A 168 4.21 5.30 13.12
C GLN A 168 3.09 4.39 12.60
N VAL A 169 2.59 4.63 11.40
CA VAL A 169 1.56 3.79 10.77
C VAL A 169 2.17 2.46 10.33
N PRO A 170 1.83 1.35 11.01
CA PRO A 170 2.35 0.05 10.63
C PRO A 170 1.85 -0.36 9.25
N GLY A 171 2.77 -0.76 8.39
CA GLY A 171 2.41 -1.24 7.07
C GLY A 171 1.99 -0.17 6.07
N ALA A 172 2.25 1.11 6.32
CA ALA A 172 2.03 2.18 5.33
C ALA A 172 2.72 1.85 4.00
N ARG A 173 2.02 2.05 2.89
CA ARG A 173 2.46 1.78 1.52
C ARG A 173 1.89 2.82 0.58
N TRP A 174 2.68 3.20 -0.39
CA TRP A 174 2.18 3.84 -1.58
C TRP A 174 1.55 2.81 -2.50
N LEU A 175 0.45 3.17 -3.14
CA LEU A 175 -0.23 2.38 -4.16
C LEU A 175 -0.45 3.25 -5.40
N THR A 176 -0.17 2.68 -6.59
CA THR A 176 -0.32 3.39 -7.86
C THR A 176 -0.71 2.44 -8.98
N ASN A 177 -1.39 2.95 -10.00
CA ASN A 177 -1.61 2.28 -11.29
C ASN A 177 -0.61 2.73 -12.38
N LEU A 178 0.36 3.58 -12.05
CA LEU A 178 1.47 3.96 -12.92
C LEU A 178 2.60 2.93 -12.81
N VAL A 179 2.35 1.73 -13.33
CA VAL A 179 3.17 0.53 -13.08
C VAL A 179 4.58 0.66 -13.68
N GLY A 180 4.69 1.28 -14.85
CA GLY A 180 5.98 1.46 -15.56
C GLY A 180 6.86 2.56 -14.98
N ASP A 181 6.25 3.57 -14.35
CA ASP A 181 6.92 4.81 -13.96
C ASP A 181 7.29 4.87 -12.48
N CYS A 182 6.61 4.06 -11.64
CA CYS A 182 6.80 4.11 -10.20
C CYS A 182 8.15 3.51 -9.76
N PRO A 183 8.62 3.82 -8.54
CA PRO A 183 9.86 3.29 -8.00
C PRO A 183 9.96 1.77 -8.09
N ARG A 184 11.15 1.27 -8.39
CA ARG A 184 11.39 -0.18 -8.48
C ARG A 184 11.13 -0.87 -7.13
N PRO A 185 10.72 -2.15 -7.15
CA PRO A 185 10.56 -2.93 -5.92
C PRO A 185 11.87 -3.01 -5.14
N LEU A 186 11.74 -3.22 -3.84
CA LEU A 186 12.91 -3.48 -3.00
C LEU A 186 13.62 -4.73 -3.52
N ARG A 187 14.95 -4.74 -3.43
CA ARG A 187 15.71 -5.96 -3.67
C ARG A 187 15.46 -6.94 -2.53
N PRO A 188 15.22 -8.23 -2.83
CA PRO A 188 15.15 -9.26 -1.81
C PRO A 188 16.42 -9.21 -0.96
N LYS A 189 16.26 -9.36 0.34
CA LYS A 189 17.40 -9.61 1.23
C LYS A 189 17.91 -11.03 0.98
N PRO A 190 19.18 -11.30 1.26
CA PRO A 190 19.70 -12.66 1.22
C PRO A 190 18.78 -13.59 2.03
N TRP A 191 18.44 -14.73 1.42
CA TRP A 191 17.62 -15.74 2.07
C TRP A 191 18.15 -16.09 3.46
N ARG A 192 17.26 -16.03 4.43
CA ARG A 192 17.55 -16.44 5.80
C ARG A 192 16.52 -17.50 6.19
N PRO A 193 16.92 -18.70 6.54
CA PRO A 193 16.01 -19.75 7.02
C PRO A 193 15.50 -19.44 8.43
N CYS A 194 14.96 -18.24 8.65
CA CYS A 194 14.48 -17.79 9.98
C CYS A 194 13.19 -18.48 10.41
N CYS A 195 12.44 -19.04 9.46
CA CYS A 195 11.21 -19.76 9.71
C CYS A 195 11.12 -20.94 8.74
N ALA A 196 10.93 -22.13 9.24
CA ALA A 196 10.63 -23.27 8.38
C ALA A 196 9.38 -22.99 7.55
N PRO A 197 9.37 -23.28 6.24
CA PRO A 197 8.16 -23.21 5.46
C PRO A 197 7.14 -24.22 5.99
N ILE A 198 5.86 -23.87 5.90
CA ILE A 198 4.75 -24.76 6.23
C ILE A 198 4.07 -25.23 4.95
N LEU A 199 3.50 -26.43 4.99
CA LEU A 199 2.71 -26.96 3.89
C LEU A 199 1.24 -26.58 4.15
N LEU A 200 0.58 -26.00 3.17
CA LEU A 200 -0.85 -25.73 3.21
C LEU A 200 -1.63 -26.98 2.81
N ASN A 201 -2.92 -27.03 3.16
CA ASN A 201 -3.78 -28.15 2.92
C ASN A 201 -3.98 -28.51 1.41
N ASP A 202 -3.59 -27.63 0.52
CA ASP A 202 -3.54 -27.85 -0.93
C ASP A 202 -2.14 -28.19 -1.45
N ASN A 203 -1.23 -28.59 -0.57
CA ASN A 203 0.18 -28.89 -0.83
C ASN A 203 1.04 -27.69 -1.30
N THR A 204 0.55 -26.45 -1.18
CA THR A 204 1.37 -25.29 -1.50
C THR A 204 2.34 -24.99 -0.35
N VAL A 205 3.61 -24.78 -0.68
CA VAL A 205 4.64 -24.35 0.28
C VAL A 205 4.41 -22.89 0.68
N SER A 206 4.31 -22.63 1.98
CA SER A 206 4.05 -21.29 2.52
C SER A 206 5.21 -20.78 3.35
N TYR A 207 5.70 -19.58 3.04
CA TYR A 207 6.76 -18.88 3.75
C TYR A 207 6.17 -17.87 4.73
N GLY A 208 6.54 -18.00 6.01
CA GLY A 208 6.02 -17.19 7.12
C GLY A 208 6.61 -15.78 7.21
N ALA A 209 7.77 -15.55 6.62
CA ALA A 209 8.44 -14.24 6.58
C ALA A 209 8.91 -13.92 5.16
N LYS A 210 8.90 -12.65 4.79
CA LYS A 210 9.32 -12.22 3.46
C LYS A 210 10.79 -12.54 3.13
N ASP A 211 11.64 -12.47 4.14
CA ASP A 211 13.09 -12.74 4.01
C ASP A 211 13.41 -14.25 4.01
N SER A 212 12.41 -15.12 4.23
CA SER A 212 12.54 -16.59 4.16
C SER A 212 12.21 -17.15 2.77
N VAL A 213 11.77 -16.31 1.84
CA VAL A 213 11.43 -16.72 0.47
C VAL A 213 12.73 -16.79 -0.33
N PRO A 214 13.07 -17.92 -0.93
CA PRO A 214 14.22 -18.02 -1.85
C PRO A 214 14.09 -17.01 -2.99
N GLU A 215 15.21 -16.52 -3.51
CA GLU A 215 15.19 -15.57 -4.63
C GLU A 215 14.55 -16.16 -5.89
N ALA A 216 14.78 -17.45 -6.09
CA ALA A 216 14.12 -18.22 -7.15
C ALA A 216 13.49 -19.48 -6.58
N TRP A 217 12.27 -19.79 -7.01
CA TRP A 217 11.54 -20.99 -6.62
C TRP A 217 10.82 -21.60 -7.83
N ARG A 218 10.46 -22.87 -7.71
CA ARG A 218 9.67 -23.57 -8.74
C ARG A 218 8.20 -23.66 -8.33
N GLY A 219 7.31 -23.57 -9.32
CA GLY A 219 5.88 -23.70 -9.10
C GLY A 219 5.26 -22.50 -8.40
N GLU A 220 4.15 -22.73 -7.74
CA GLU A 220 3.43 -21.72 -6.95
C GLU A 220 3.78 -21.85 -5.48
N ILE A 221 4.03 -20.73 -4.84
CA ILE A 221 4.24 -20.66 -3.39
C ILE A 221 3.27 -19.67 -2.74
N ALA A 222 3.10 -19.78 -1.44
CA ALA A 222 2.30 -18.86 -0.63
C ALA A 222 3.22 -17.97 0.21
N VAL A 223 3.06 -16.64 0.10
CA VAL A 223 3.91 -15.67 0.79
C VAL A 223 3.10 -14.72 1.65
N THR A 224 3.73 -14.18 2.70
CA THR A 224 3.09 -13.18 3.56
C THR A 224 2.80 -11.89 2.79
N PRO A 225 1.80 -11.09 3.21
CA PRO A 225 1.51 -9.79 2.58
C PRO A 225 2.70 -8.85 2.48
N THR A 226 3.64 -8.91 3.41
CA THR A 226 4.86 -8.09 3.38
C THR A 226 5.79 -8.39 2.21
N TRP A 227 5.62 -9.54 1.56
CA TRP A 227 6.38 -9.91 0.37
C TRP A 227 6.08 -9.00 -0.82
N ILE A 228 4.93 -8.30 -0.82
CA ILE A 228 4.57 -7.33 -1.87
C ILE A 228 5.63 -6.24 -2.08
N ASP A 229 6.47 -5.98 -1.08
CA ASP A 229 7.59 -5.05 -1.18
C ASP A 229 8.65 -5.50 -2.21
N TYR A 230 8.68 -6.80 -2.53
CA TYR A 230 9.59 -7.43 -3.49
C TYR A 230 8.91 -7.77 -4.81
N TYR A 231 7.60 -7.56 -4.89
CA TYR A 231 6.84 -7.88 -6.09
C TYR A 231 7.32 -7.06 -7.27
N ASP A 232 7.79 -7.76 -8.28
CA ASP A 232 8.20 -7.22 -9.57
C ASP A 232 7.32 -7.88 -10.65
N PRO A 233 6.42 -7.13 -11.31
CA PRO A 233 5.50 -7.69 -12.30
C PRO A 233 6.19 -8.30 -13.52
N ASP A 234 7.46 -7.92 -13.78
CA ASP A 234 8.24 -8.49 -14.87
C ASP A 234 8.81 -9.86 -14.51
N LYS A 235 8.90 -10.21 -13.23
CA LYS A 235 9.49 -11.46 -12.72
C LYS A 235 8.49 -12.41 -12.09
N HIS A 236 7.39 -11.87 -11.59
CA HIS A 236 6.47 -12.58 -10.73
C HIS A 236 5.04 -12.44 -11.24
N ASP A 237 4.26 -13.48 -11.05
CA ASP A 237 2.81 -13.46 -11.18
C ASP A 237 2.18 -13.65 -9.81
N ILE A 238 1.24 -12.77 -9.43
CA ILE A 238 0.31 -13.03 -8.35
C ILE A 238 -0.86 -13.78 -8.96
N THR A 239 -1.08 -15.02 -8.53
CA THR A 239 -2.08 -15.92 -9.10
C THR A 239 -3.38 -15.90 -8.31
N LYS A 240 -3.29 -15.63 -7.00
CA LYS A 240 -4.44 -15.63 -6.10
C LYS A 240 -4.13 -14.87 -4.81
N TRP A 241 -5.17 -14.33 -4.22
CA TRP A 241 -5.18 -13.87 -2.84
C TRP A 241 -5.94 -14.86 -1.94
N ASP A 242 -5.28 -15.39 -0.92
CA ASP A 242 -5.84 -16.35 0.02
C ASP A 242 -6.05 -15.72 1.39
N ASN A 243 -7.31 -15.46 1.72
CA ASN A 243 -7.68 -14.76 2.96
C ASN A 243 -7.59 -15.65 4.19
N ASN A 244 -7.86 -16.95 4.03
CA ASN A 244 -8.02 -17.89 5.12
C ASN A 244 -7.37 -19.25 4.77
N PRO A 245 -6.06 -19.27 4.42
CA PRO A 245 -5.41 -20.54 4.14
C PRO A 245 -5.31 -21.38 5.43
N LYS A 246 -5.31 -22.68 5.28
CA LYS A 246 -5.09 -23.64 6.37
C LYS A 246 -3.84 -24.46 6.11
N ASP A 247 -3.16 -24.86 7.18
CA ASP A 247 -2.09 -25.86 7.10
C ASP A 247 -2.65 -27.29 6.96
N MET A 248 -1.76 -28.28 6.88
CA MET A 248 -2.14 -29.69 6.76
C MET A 248 -2.93 -30.22 7.97
N ASP A 249 -2.76 -29.61 9.13
CA ASP A 249 -3.47 -29.97 10.36
C ASP A 249 -4.82 -29.24 10.50
N GLY A 250 -5.16 -28.40 9.52
CA GLY A 250 -6.41 -27.64 9.49
C GLY A 250 -6.38 -26.34 10.28
N ASN A 251 -5.22 -25.93 10.82
CA ASN A 251 -5.06 -24.67 11.54
C ASN A 251 -5.07 -23.50 10.58
N TRP A 252 -5.65 -22.38 11.02
CA TRP A 252 -5.65 -21.15 10.25
C TRP A 252 -4.25 -20.55 10.14
N VAL A 253 -3.83 -20.29 8.90
CA VAL A 253 -2.62 -19.53 8.59
C VAL A 253 -3.01 -18.08 8.26
N TYR A 254 -2.14 -17.14 8.61
CA TYR A 254 -2.39 -15.73 8.23
C TYR A 254 -2.45 -15.60 6.71
N LYS A 255 -3.22 -14.63 6.21
CA LYS A 255 -3.41 -14.29 4.79
C LYS A 255 -2.14 -14.47 3.95
N ARG A 256 -2.29 -14.95 2.71
CA ARG A 256 -1.20 -15.22 1.77
C ARG A 256 -1.50 -14.68 0.38
N TYR A 257 -0.48 -14.18 -0.30
CA TYR A 257 -0.46 -14.14 -1.76
C TYR A 257 0.02 -15.48 -2.28
N ARG A 258 -0.63 -15.98 -3.35
CA ARG A 258 -0.10 -17.06 -4.17
C ARG A 258 0.70 -16.41 -5.28
N VAL A 259 1.95 -16.82 -5.43
CA VAL A 259 2.88 -16.19 -6.35
C VAL A 259 3.66 -17.24 -7.13
N ARG A 260 3.96 -16.92 -8.38
CA ARG A 260 4.76 -17.76 -9.27
C ARG A 260 5.88 -16.92 -9.87
N CYS A 261 7.07 -17.49 -9.97
CA CYS A 261 8.17 -16.88 -10.70
C CYS A 261 8.00 -17.18 -12.19
N GLN A 262 8.18 -16.18 -13.06
CA GLN A 262 8.05 -16.37 -14.52
C GLN A 262 9.19 -17.23 -15.09
N ASP A 263 8.89 -18.06 -16.08
CA ASP A 263 9.83 -19.06 -16.58
C ASP A 263 11.09 -18.44 -17.22
N TRP A 264 10.93 -17.36 -17.98
CA TRP A 264 12.08 -16.64 -18.57
C TRP A 264 13.08 -16.07 -17.56
N TRP A 265 12.59 -15.71 -16.35
CA TRP A 265 13.44 -15.24 -15.26
C TRP A 265 14.24 -16.39 -14.65
N ARG A 266 13.66 -17.58 -14.57
CA ARG A 266 14.33 -18.79 -14.08
C ARG A 266 15.53 -19.18 -14.94
N GLU A 267 15.40 -19.07 -16.26
CA GLU A 267 16.50 -19.36 -17.19
C GLU A 267 17.68 -18.40 -16.98
N LYS A 268 17.42 -17.12 -16.71
CA LYS A 268 18.47 -16.12 -16.44
C LYS A 268 19.16 -16.28 -15.09
N CYS A 269 18.44 -16.76 -14.07
CA CYS A 269 19.00 -16.96 -12.72
C CYS A 269 19.88 -18.21 -12.59
N GLY A 270 20.05 -19.01 -13.66
CA GLY A 270 20.83 -20.26 -13.61
C GLY A 270 20.21 -21.35 -12.73
N CYS A 271 18.92 -21.19 -12.33
CA CYS A 271 18.18 -22.13 -11.50
C CYS A 271 17.56 -23.28 -12.31
N GLY A 272 18.03 -23.51 -13.52
CA GLY A 272 17.63 -24.58 -14.43
C GLY A 272 18.57 -25.77 -14.32
N GLY A 273 18.50 -26.50 -13.22
CA GLY A 273 19.23 -27.75 -13.03
C GLY A 273 18.45 -28.64 -12.06
#